data_f9709f9d1d4d1611c21b6ada841b9f5d
#
_entry.id   f9709f9d1d4d1611c21b6ada841b9f5d
#
_cell.length_a   1.000
_cell.length_b   1.000
_cell.length_c   1.000
_cell.angle_alpha   90.00
_cell.angle_beta   90.00
_cell.angle_gamma   90.00
#
_symmetry.space_group_name_H-M   'P 1'
#
loop_
_entity.id
_entity.type
_entity.pdbx_description
1 polymer ?
#
loop_
_entity_poly.entity_id
_entity_poly.type
_entity_poly.pdbx_seq_one_letter_code
_entity_poly.pdbx_strand_id
1 'polypeptide(L)'
;MDYLPGNTVLPAEEYETNPATSLDLPLTRKVIILATNEVNDQTLFINGLTQNIIVLYHLFESLGYKAYLLQHSVQATEKKAFIASYRTITTQEMVMKQLPIHAFIEIGMSLDSVTRGYLRTIGAKIAKLYLGNILNIDIETIQNYSTMFFNHHIVGEIDEIWTSPHYKQHVEYAAILNRTPIENSRVVPYVWDSCFMTQYGNKEQFEWIPPTDWRTVDVVIVDPNISFQKCTFYSLLLVEAFSKKYPEWRGKVQIINGDRLKLSSNAHNNLLPSLELYRSGRVMLYERKKIHTILKENRSACFLTHQWNNDYNYMTLELLYANYPILHNSEGWSQYGYHYSINAWEKAIQTLANAIQNHQENMHIYQTHSARLIWKHSVHHPDIQRRWKELL
;
A
#
# COMPACT_ATOMS: atom_id res chain seq x y z
N MET A 1 15.01 -20.02 -17.45
CA MET A 1 16.31 -19.45 -17.04
C MET A 1 16.19 -17.96 -17.20
N ASP A 2 16.61 -17.19 -16.21
CA ASP A 2 16.72 -15.73 -16.17
C ASP A 2 15.47 -14.92 -15.82
N TYR A 3 15.00 -15.09 -14.57
CA TYR A 3 14.06 -14.16 -13.92
C TYR A 3 14.44 -13.77 -12.47
N LEU A 4 15.59 -14.13 -12.02
CA LEU A 4 16.44 -13.29 -11.20
C LEU A 4 17.47 -12.73 -12.17
N PRO A 5 17.73 -11.42 -12.24
CA PRO A 5 18.71 -10.88 -13.17
C PRO A 5 20.04 -11.59 -12.96
N GLY A 6 20.51 -12.27 -14.02
CA GLY A 6 21.82 -12.85 -14.03
C GLY A 6 22.83 -11.77 -13.70
N ASN A 7 23.77 -12.06 -12.85
CA ASN A 7 25.03 -11.41 -12.49
C ASN A 7 25.41 -10.10 -13.21
N THR A 8 24.57 -9.11 -13.26
CA THR A 8 25.00 -7.73 -13.41
C THR A 8 25.21 -7.21 -12.00
N VAL A 9 26.42 -7.33 -11.52
CA VAL A 9 26.94 -6.52 -10.42
C VAL A 9 26.77 -5.07 -10.89
N LEU A 10 25.71 -4.42 -10.48
CA LEU A 10 25.61 -2.98 -10.57
C LEU A 10 26.78 -2.43 -9.76
N PRO A 11 27.56 -1.48 -10.30
CA PRO A 11 28.64 -0.87 -9.54
C PRO A 11 28.05 -0.40 -8.20
N ALA A 12 28.77 -0.65 -7.12
CA ALA A 12 28.48 -0.05 -5.84
C ALA A 12 28.56 1.46 -6.07
N GLU A 13 27.39 2.12 -6.13
CA GLU A 13 27.37 3.57 -6.00
C GLU A 13 27.94 3.84 -4.61
N GLU A 14 29.12 4.39 -4.57
CA GLU A 14 29.71 4.95 -3.37
C GLU A 14 28.81 6.06 -2.90
N TYR A 15 27.98 5.77 -1.91
CA TYR A 15 27.20 6.80 -1.23
C TYR A 15 28.18 7.64 -0.42
N GLU A 16 28.57 8.78 -0.99
CA GLU A 16 29.13 9.85 -0.17
C GLU A 16 28.09 10.20 0.90
N THR A 17 28.40 9.82 2.12
CA THR A 17 27.66 10.26 3.32
C THR A 17 27.99 11.72 3.54
N ASN A 18 27.36 12.61 2.79
CA ASN A 18 27.31 14.01 3.17
C ASN A 18 26.44 14.11 4.44
N PRO A 19 26.96 14.58 5.56
CA PRO A 19 26.16 14.80 6.75
C PRO A 19 25.05 15.77 6.37
N ALA A 20 23.80 15.32 6.48
CA ALA A 20 22.63 16.16 6.25
C ALA A 20 22.80 17.43 7.11
N THR A 21 23.05 18.56 6.47
CA THR A 21 22.94 19.86 7.11
C THR A 21 21.53 19.95 7.68
N SER A 22 21.43 19.96 9.01
CA SER A 22 20.17 20.20 9.69
C SER A 22 19.70 21.57 9.22
N LEU A 23 18.65 21.58 8.38
CA LEU A 23 17.91 22.81 8.13
C LEU A 23 17.30 23.19 9.48
N ASP A 24 17.90 24.17 10.16
CA ASP A 24 17.35 24.77 11.36
C ASP A 24 16.01 25.44 10.99
N LEU A 25 14.95 24.66 11.12
CA LEU A 25 13.59 25.21 11.06
C LEU A 25 13.45 26.24 12.19
N PRO A 26 12.87 27.41 11.93
CA PRO A 26 12.58 28.36 12.98
C PRO A 26 11.85 27.65 14.11
N LEU A 27 12.31 27.77 15.35
CA LEU A 27 11.81 27.14 16.56
C LEU A 27 10.30 27.25 16.79
N THR A 28 9.62 28.11 15.99
CA THR A 28 8.21 28.49 16.13
C THR A 28 7.22 27.62 15.35
N ARG A 29 7.62 26.82 14.35
CA ARG A 29 6.70 26.01 13.53
C ARG A 29 7.20 24.60 13.33
N LYS A 30 6.89 23.73 14.28
CA LYS A 30 7.33 22.32 14.24
C LYS A 30 6.20 21.28 14.22
N VAL A 31 4.95 21.72 14.05
CA VAL A 31 3.78 20.82 14.12
C VAL A 31 3.32 20.47 12.72
N ILE A 32 3.11 19.17 12.47
CA ILE A 32 2.42 18.66 11.28
C ILE A 32 1.15 17.93 11.70
N ILE A 33 0.04 18.22 11.03
CA ILE A 33 -1.24 17.53 11.25
C ILE A 33 -1.55 16.66 10.04
N LEU A 34 -1.78 15.38 10.28
CA LEU A 34 -2.25 14.41 9.30
C LEU A 34 -3.76 14.24 9.46
N ALA A 35 -4.50 14.75 8.49
CA ALA A 35 -5.95 14.75 8.49
C ALA A 35 -6.51 13.65 7.59
N THR A 36 -7.21 12.71 8.19
CA THR A 36 -7.86 11.61 7.49
C THR A 36 -9.20 11.30 8.14
N ASN A 37 -9.96 10.39 7.53
CA ASN A 37 -11.08 9.75 8.21
C ASN A 37 -10.57 9.08 9.50
N GLU A 38 -11.48 8.81 10.41
CA GLU A 38 -11.16 8.23 11.71
C GLU A 38 -10.19 7.05 11.61
N VAL A 39 -9.07 7.15 12.33
CA VAL A 39 -8.07 6.08 12.45
C VAL A 39 -8.25 5.41 13.81
N ASN A 40 -8.58 4.12 13.78
CA ASN A 40 -8.66 3.28 14.96
C ASN A 40 -8.13 1.87 14.63
N ASP A 41 -7.99 1.01 15.62
CA ASP A 41 -7.44 -0.33 15.45
C ASP A 41 -8.29 -1.23 14.54
N GLN A 42 -9.55 -0.91 14.31
CA GLN A 42 -10.42 -1.63 13.38
C GLN A 42 -10.19 -1.17 11.95
N THR A 43 -10.08 0.15 11.73
CA THR A 43 -9.91 0.74 10.39
C THR A 43 -8.50 0.63 9.85
N LEU A 44 -7.48 0.47 10.72
CA LEU A 44 -6.05 0.47 10.38
C LEU A 44 -5.69 -0.52 9.27
N PHE A 45 -6.35 -1.69 9.24
CA PHE A 45 -6.08 -2.75 8.25
C PHE A 45 -7.15 -2.87 7.17
N ILE A 46 -8.10 -1.93 7.10
CA ILE A 46 -9.15 -1.96 6.08
C ILE A 46 -8.60 -1.55 4.71
N ASN A 47 -7.67 -0.59 4.68
CA ASN A 47 -7.04 -0.15 3.45
C ASN A 47 -5.62 0.37 3.71
N GLY A 48 -4.81 0.44 2.66
CA GLY A 48 -3.45 0.96 2.76
C GLY A 48 -3.36 2.46 3.07
N LEU A 49 -4.46 3.23 2.92
CA LEU A 49 -4.49 4.65 3.23
C LEU A 49 -4.23 4.90 4.72
N THR A 50 -4.92 4.18 5.60
CA THR A 50 -4.74 4.33 7.05
C THR A 50 -3.33 3.93 7.50
N GLN A 51 -2.78 2.86 6.90
CA GLN A 51 -1.39 2.47 7.15
C GLN A 51 -0.40 3.55 6.69
N ASN A 52 -0.60 4.14 5.50
CA ASN A 52 0.23 5.24 5.01
C ASN A 52 0.30 6.42 5.98
N ILE A 53 -0.82 6.76 6.61
CA ILE A 53 -0.88 7.88 7.56
C ILE A 53 0.03 7.64 8.76
N ILE A 54 0.03 6.41 9.29
CA ILE A 54 0.91 6.04 10.40
C ILE A 54 2.38 6.06 9.96
N VAL A 55 2.69 5.57 8.76
CA VAL A 55 4.05 5.63 8.23
C VAL A 55 4.52 7.07 8.03
N LEU A 56 3.65 7.95 7.53
CA LEU A 56 3.94 9.39 7.43
C LEU A 56 4.12 10.05 8.79
N TYR A 57 3.35 9.64 9.80
CA TYR A 57 3.56 10.09 11.17
C TYR A 57 4.98 9.77 11.64
N HIS A 58 5.44 8.52 11.47
CA HIS A 58 6.81 8.11 11.81
C HIS A 58 7.86 8.88 11.02
N LEU A 59 7.63 9.10 9.73
CA LEU A 59 8.51 9.89 8.90
C LEU A 59 8.67 11.32 9.45
N PHE A 60 7.58 12.01 9.73
CA PHE A 60 7.66 13.40 10.22
C PHE A 60 8.27 13.50 11.60
N GLU A 61 8.01 12.53 12.48
CA GLU A 61 8.73 12.44 13.77
C GLU A 61 10.24 12.26 13.54
N SER A 62 10.64 11.39 12.60
CA SER A 62 12.07 11.19 12.28
C SER A 62 12.75 12.41 11.67
N LEU A 63 11.96 13.31 11.05
CA LEU A 63 12.42 14.58 10.51
C LEU A 63 12.49 15.72 11.57
N GLY A 64 12.08 15.43 12.81
CA GLY A 64 12.09 16.38 13.92
C GLY A 64 10.82 17.24 14.05
N TYR A 65 9.77 16.93 13.31
CA TYR A 65 8.45 17.54 13.48
C TYR A 65 7.65 16.84 14.57
N LYS A 66 6.74 17.57 15.20
CA LYS A 66 5.75 16.99 16.12
C LYS A 66 4.48 16.67 15.32
N ALA A 67 4.30 15.40 14.99
CA ALA A 67 3.15 14.95 14.23
C ALA A 67 1.91 14.71 15.11
N TYR A 68 0.73 14.98 14.56
CA TYR A 68 -0.58 14.68 15.15
C TYR A 68 -1.48 14.03 14.12
N LEU A 69 -2.31 13.08 14.56
CA LEU A 69 -3.42 12.54 13.80
C LEU A 69 -4.68 13.36 14.13
N LEU A 70 -5.35 13.90 13.12
CA LEU A 70 -6.63 14.56 13.32
C LEU A 70 -7.70 13.51 13.65
N GLN A 71 -8.51 13.78 14.68
CA GLN A 71 -9.66 12.99 15.07
C GLN A 71 -10.92 13.86 15.04
N HIS A 72 -12.07 13.26 14.69
CA HIS A 72 -13.35 13.98 14.66
C HIS A 72 -13.93 14.20 16.04
N SER A 73 -13.62 13.31 16.99
CA SER A 73 -14.05 13.41 18.36
C SER A 73 -12.96 12.91 19.31
N VAL A 74 -13.00 13.39 20.56
CA VAL A 74 -12.17 12.82 21.62
C VAL A 74 -12.74 11.43 21.95
N GLN A 75 -12.19 10.40 21.34
CA GLN A 75 -12.53 9.04 21.74
C GLN A 75 -11.84 8.72 23.06
N ALA A 76 -12.60 8.14 23.99
CA ALA A 76 -12.03 7.44 25.14
C ALA A 76 -11.32 6.20 24.59
N THR A 77 -10.05 6.36 24.21
CA THR A 77 -9.22 5.27 23.70
C THR A 77 -8.99 4.29 24.83
N GLU A 78 -9.43 3.06 24.64
CA GLU A 78 -9.01 1.97 25.52
C GLU A 78 -7.49 1.94 25.56
N LYS A 79 -6.91 1.91 26.76
CA LYS A 79 -5.45 2.04 27.01
C LYS A 79 -4.56 1.00 26.34
N LYS A 80 -5.12 0.06 25.58
CA LYS A 80 -4.43 -1.02 24.87
C LYS A 80 -4.47 -0.92 23.34
N ALA A 81 -5.10 0.09 22.79
CA ALA A 81 -5.20 0.27 21.36
C ALA A 81 -3.87 0.77 20.77
N PHE A 82 -3.50 0.25 19.59
CA PHE A 82 -2.30 0.69 18.88
C PHE A 82 -2.29 2.21 18.67
N ILE A 83 -3.44 2.79 18.31
CA ILE A 83 -3.60 4.22 18.10
C ILE A 83 -3.34 5.05 19.37
N ALA A 84 -3.51 4.46 20.56
CA ALA A 84 -3.28 5.18 21.83
C ALA A 84 -1.81 5.62 22.02
N SER A 85 -0.87 5.05 21.29
CA SER A 85 0.54 5.45 21.31
C SER A 85 0.84 6.70 20.48
N TYR A 86 -0.10 7.14 19.62
CA TYR A 86 0.06 8.29 18.73
C TYR A 86 -0.57 9.54 19.33
N ARG A 87 0.03 10.70 19.05
CA ARG A 87 -0.57 11.98 19.38
C ARG A 87 -1.78 12.24 18.49
N THR A 88 -2.91 12.49 19.10
CA THR A 88 -4.14 12.85 18.40
C THR A 88 -4.58 14.27 18.77
N ILE A 89 -5.37 14.89 17.91
CA ILE A 89 -5.94 16.22 18.16
C ILE A 89 -7.26 16.35 17.42
N THR A 90 -8.24 17.03 18.02
CA THR A 90 -9.46 17.43 17.33
C THR A 90 -9.29 18.81 16.69
N THR A 91 -10.16 19.16 15.74
CA THR A 91 -10.20 20.50 15.15
C THR A 91 -10.39 21.57 16.21
N GLN A 92 -11.29 21.33 17.18
CA GLN A 92 -11.55 22.27 18.28
C GLN A 92 -10.29 22.46 19.15
N GLU A 93 -9.63 21.39 19.55
CA GLU A 93 -8.37 21.46 20.32
C GLU A 93 -7.25 22.17 19.57
N MET A 94 -7.15 21.93 18.25
CA MET A 94 -6.17 22.57 17.38
C MET A 94 -6.29 24.09 17.44
N VAL A 95 -7.53 24.61 17.31
CA VAL A 95 -7.83 26.05 17.38
C VAL A 95 -7.62 26.58 18.80
N MET A 96 -8.14 25.89 19.83
CA MET A 96 -8.02 26.34 21.21
C MET A 96 -6.57 26.39 21.72
N LYS A 97 -5.74 25.41 21.34
CA LYS A 97 -4.33 25.31 21.75
C LYS A 97 -3.41 26.24 20.94
N GLN A 98 -3.90 26.88 19.88
CA GLN A 98 -3.13 27.75 18.97
C GLN A 98 -1.79 27.14 18.58
N LEU A 99 -1.81 25.87 18.13
CA LEU A 99 -0.58 25.15 17.79
C LEU A 99 0.19 25.85 16.66
N PRO A 100 1.53 25.86 16.73
CA PRO A 100 2.39 26.42 15.66
C PRO A 100 2.45 25.46 14.48
N ILE A 101 1.35 25.33 13.73
CA ILE A 101 1.21 24.39 12.64
C ILE A 101 2.05 24.85 11.45
N HIS A 102 2.98 24.00 11.04
CA HIS A 102 3.81 24.19 9.85
C HIS A 102 3.09 23.71 8.60
N ALA A 103 2.55 22.48 8.64
CA ALA A 103 1.80 21.90 7.54
C ALA A 103 0.58 21.12 8.04
N PHE A 104 -0.49 21.21 7.29
CA PHE A 104 -1.71 20.45 7.44
C PHE A 104 -1.92 19.62 6.18
N ILE A 105 -1.95 18.29 6.30
CA ILE A 105 -1.98 17.37 5.17
C ILE A 105 -3.30 16.61 5.18
N GLU A 106 -4.16 16.87 4.19
CA GLU A 106 -5.41 16.12 3.97
C GLU A 106 -5.12 14.83 3.22
N ILE A 107 -5.58 13.70 3.75
CA ILE A 107 -5.34 12.36 3.17
C ILE A 107 -6.65 11.58 3.17
N GLY A 108 -7.25 11.43 1.99
CA GLY A 108 -8.52 10.69 1.82
C GLY A 108 -9.74 11.33 2.48
N MET A 109 -9.63 12.57 2.89
CA MET A 109 -10.72 13.40 3.40
C MET A 109 -10.53 14.85 2.96
N SER A 110 -11.53 15.67 3.23
CA SER A 110 -11.45 17.12 3.06
C SER A 110 -12.04 17.81 4.29
N LEU A 111 -11.37 18.84 4.77
CA LEU A 111 -11.89 19.69 5.84
C LEU A 111 -12.93 20.69 5.30
N ASP A 112 -13.66 21.29 6.23
CA ASP A 112 -14.54 22.43 5.98
C ASP A 112 -13.73 23.71 5.74
N SER A 113 -14.37 24.69 5.06
CA SER A 113 -13.73 25.98 4.70
C SER A 113 -13.37 26.81 5.94
N VAL A 114 -14.10 26.69 7.04
CA VAL A 114 -13.85 27.47 8.27
C VAL A 114 -12.50 27.03 8.87
N THR A 115 -12.29 25.73 8.98
CA THR A 115 -11.02 25.18 9.49
C THR A 115 -9.86 25.55 8.60
N ARG A 116 -10.02 25.49 7.24
CA ARG A 116 -8.96 25.95 6.32
C ARG A 116 -8.72 27.45 6.42
N GLY A 117 -9.78 28.24 6.57
CA GLY A 117 -9.66 29.68 6.83
C GLY A 117 -8.78 29.97 8.05
N TYR A 118 -9.00 29.26 9.16
CA TYR A 118 -8.14 29.35 10.35
C TYR A 118 -6.69 29.00 10.03
N LEU A 119 -6.44 27.85 9.37
CA LEU A 119 -5.08 27.43 9.02
C LEU A 119 -4.34 28.48 8.17
N ARG A 120 -5.04 29.14 7.24
CA ARG A 120 -4.49 30.24 6.45
C ARG A 120 -4.14 31.46 7.29
N THR A 121 -4.99 31.83 8.27
CA THR A 121 -4.72 32.98 9.16
C THR A 121 -3.44 32.81 9.96
N ILE A 122 -3.11 31.57 10.34
CA ILE A 122 -1.85 31.27 11.04
C ILE A 122 -0.69 30.95 10.09
N GLY A 123 -0.91 31.00 8.76
CA GLY A 123 0.10 30.77 7.72
C GLY A 123 0.60 29.32 7.67
N ALA A 124 -0.25 28.35 8.00
CA ALA A 124 0.05 26.94 7.81
C ALA A 124 -0.06 26.55 6.32
N LYS A 125 0.86 25.71 5.83
CA LYS A 125 0.74 25.10 4.49
C LYS A 125 -0.39 24.07 4.50
N ILE A 126 -1.29 24.13 3.54
CA ILE A 126 -2.36 23.15 3.35
C ILE A 126 -2.06 22.31 2.12
N ALA A 127 -1.72 21.04 2.31
CA ALA A 127 -1.47 20.10 1.24
C ALA A 127 -2.54 19.01 1.20
N LYS A 128 -2.85 18.50 0.01
CA LYS A 128 -3.72 17.35 -0.17
C LYS A 128 -2.96 16.22 -0.84
N LEU A 129 -2.88 15.07 -0.15
CA LEU A 129 -2.14 13.90 -0.60
C LEU A 129 -3.10 12.81 -1.12
N TYR A 130 -2.92 12.45 -2.37
CA TYR A 130 -3.61 11.34 -3.02
C TYR A 130 -2.73 10.09 -3.05
N LEU A 131 -3.15 9.05 -2.34
CA LEU A 131 -2.49 7.76 -2.22
C LEU A 131 -3.13 6.67 -3.09
N GLY A 132 -4.27 6.96 -3.71
CA GLY A 132 -5.00 6.08 -4.61
C GLY A 132 -5.02 6.60 -6.04
N ASN A 133 -5.42 5.74 -6.97
CA ASN A 133 -5.63 6.13 -8.37
C ASN A 133 -6.94 6.93 -8.49
N ILE A 134 -6.85 8.22 -8.25
CA ILE A 134 -7.99 9.13 -8.19
C ILE A 134 -8.83 9.11 -9.48
N LEU A 135 -8.19 9.13 -10.65
CA LEU A 135 -8.91 9.13 -11.93
C LEU A 135 -9.75 7.86 -12.10
N ASN A 136 -9.18 6.69 -11.82
CA ASN A 136 -9.93 5.45 -11.93
C ASN A 136 -11.06 5.36 -10.90
N ILE A 137 -10.82 5.83 -9.67
CA ILE A 137 -11.84 5.87 -8.62
C ILE A 137 -13.00 6.77 -9.05
N ASP A 138 -12.71 7.93 -9.62
CA ASP A 138 -13.73 8.88 -10.08
C ASP A 138 -14.53 8.31 -11.26
N ILE A 139 -13.87 7.66 -12.23
CA ILE A 139 -14.54 6.99 -13.36
C ILE A 139 -15.48 5.87 -12.84
N GLU A 140 -14.99 4.99 -11.97
CA GLU A 140 -15.82 3.93 -11.38
C GLU A 140 -17.01 4.51 -10.60
N THR A 141 -16.78 5.58 -9.84
CA THR A 141 -17.83 6.24 -9.05
C THR A 141 -18.91 6.82 -9.94
N ILE A 142 -18.54 7.54 -11.00
CA ILE A 142 -19.49 8.12 -11.96
C ILE A 142 -20.30 7.04 -12.66
N GLN A 143 -19.67 5.93 -13.04
CA GLN A 143 -20.32 4.88 -13.83
C GLN A 143 -21.21 3.95 -12.99
N ASN A 144 -20.83 3.69 -11.74
CA ASN A 144 -21.45 2.62 -10.95
C ASN A 144 -22.25 3.12 -9.74
N TYR A 145 -22.09 4.38 -9.34
CA TYR A 145 -22.65 4.92 -8.11
C TYR A 145 -23.30 6.28 -8.32
N SER A 146 -24.52 6.27 -8.80
CA SER A 146 -25.27 7.51 -9.14
C SER A 146 -25.52 8.45 -7.94
N THR A 147 -25.37 7.97 -6.72
CA THR A 147 -25.63 8.72 -5.48
C THR A 147 -24.38 9.11 -4.70
N MET A 148 -23.18 8.74 -5.16
CA MET A 148 -21.95 9.14 -4.49
C MET A 148 -21.56 10.57 -4.83
N PHE A 149 -21.14 11.32 -3.81
CA PHE A 149 -20.66 12.69 -3.95
C PHE A 149 -19.13 12.72 -3.97
N PHE A 150 -18.56 13.57 -4.81
CA PHE A 150 -17.12 13.89 -4.84
C PHE A 150 -16.75 14.86 -3.72
N ASN A 151 -17.04 14.50 -2.46
CA ASN A 151 -16.76 15.34 -1.30
C ASN A 151 -15.29 15.35 -0.86
N HIS A 152 -14.46 14.54 -1.51
CA HIS A 152 -13.02 14.50 -1.28
C HIS A 152 -12.23 15.50 -2.13
N HIS A 153 -12.92 16.20 -3.04
CA HIS A 153 -12.35 17.30 -3.82
C HIS A 153 -12.84 18.62 -3.28
N ILE A 154 -11.91 19.53 -3.06
CA ILE A 154 -12.25 20.87 -2.63
C ILE A 154 -11.59 21.89 -3.52
N VAL A 155 -12.36 22.92 -3.73
CA VAL A 155 -12.11 23.95 -4.69
C VAL A 155 -11.42 25.14 -4.05
N GLY A 156 -10.16 25.41 -4.48
CA GLY A 156 -9.53 26.70 -4.29
C GLY A 156 -8.96 27.01 -2.90
N GLU A 157 -8.81 26.03 -2.02
CA GLU A 157 -8.33 26.24 -0.65
C GLU A 157 -7.12 25.37 -0.27
N ILE A 158 -6.51 24.71 -1.26
CA ILE A 158 -5.34 23.85 -1.11
C ILE A 158 -4.12 24.54 -1.73
N ASP A 159 -3.02 24.60 -1.01
CA ASP A 159 -1.79 25.24 -1.49
C ASP A 159 -1.02 24.31 -2.43
N GLU A 160 -0.95 23.02 -2.12
CA GLU A 160 -0.28 22.02 -2.95
C GLU A 160 -1.06 20.71 -3.04
N ILE A 161 -1.00 20.09 -4.22
CA ILE A 161 -1.51 18.72 -4.48
C ILE A 161 -0.33 17.77 -4.57
N TRP A 162 -0.38 16.70 -3.79
CA TRP A 162 0.64 15.67 -3.75
C TRP A 162 0.07 14.33 -4.20
N THR A 163 0.82 13.60 -5.05
CA THR A 163 0.44 12.27 -5.52
C THR A 163 1.58 11.28 -5.35
N SER A 164 1.25 10.02 -5.09
CA SER A 164 2.20 8.91 -5.06
C SER A 164 2.88 8.69 -6.42
N PRO A 165 4.12 8.17 -6.48
CA PRO A 165 4.90 8.06 -7.72
C PRO A 165 4.25 7.18 -8.79
N HIS A 166 3.50 6.15 -8.40
CA HIS A 166 2.79 5.27 -9.33
C HIS A 166 1.53 5.89 -9.96
N TYR A 167 1.17 7.12 -9.51
CA TYR A 167 0.08 7.93 -10.07
C TYR A 167 0.57 9.26 -10.65
N LYS A 168 1.86 9.38 -10.97
CA LYS A 168 2.45 10.61 -11.51
C LYS A 168 1.70 11.15 -12.73
N GLN A 169 1.12 10.27 -13.56
CA GLN A 169 0.31 10.66 -14.72
C GLN A 169 -1.03 11.32 -14.36
N HIS A 170 -1.44 11.26 -13.09
CA HIS A 170 -2.69 11.86 -12.61
C HIS A 170 -2.48 13.13 -11.79
N VAL A 171 -1.24 13.61 -11.65
CA VAL A 171 -0.92 14.75 -10.82
C VAL A 171 -1.61 16.02 -11.31
N GLU A 172 -1.62 16.25 -12.62
CA GLU A 172 -2.31 17.41 -13.22
C GLU A 172 -3.84 17.27 -13.11
N TYR A 173 -4.37 16.06 -13.34
CA TYR A 173 -5.79 15.79 -13.13
C TYR A 173 -6.23 16.15 -11.70
N ALA A 174 -5.46 15.73 -10.70
CA ALA A 174 -5.74 16.03 -9.30
C ALA A 174 -5.69 17.53 -9.00
N ALA A 175 -4.73 18.26 -9.60
CA ALA A 175 -4.62 19.70 -9.46
C ALA A 175 -5.84 20.42 -10.08
N ILE A 176 -6.18 20.10 -11.33
CA ILE A 176 -7.33 20.68 -12.04
C ILE A 176 -8.63 20.44 -11.27
N LEU A 177 -8.83 19.23 -10.77
CA LEU A 177 -10.04 18.85 -10.03
C LEU A 177 -10.20 19.66 -8.74
N ASN A 178 -9.10 19.93 -8.05
CA ASN A 178 -9.08 20.77 -6.83
C ASN A 178 -8.96 22.27 -7.13
N ARG A 179 -8.93 22.70 -8.40
CA ARG A 179 -8.67 24.08 -8.83
C ARG A 179 -7.40 24.68 -8.22
N THR A 180 -6.40 23.85 -8.00
CA THR A 180 -5.07 24.24 -7.58
C THR A 180 -4.22 24.45 -8.84
N PRO A 181 -3.34 25.46 -8.91
CA PRO A 181 -2.41 25.64 -10.03
C PRO A 181 -1.58 24.37 -10.28
N ILE A 182 -1.40 23.99 -11.54
CA ILE A 182 -0.67 22.75 -11.90
C ILE A 182 0.78 22.80 -11.39
N GLU A 183 1.39 23.97 -11.42
CA GLU A 183 2.75 24.22 -10.90
C GLU A 183 2.89 23.94 -9.40
N ASN A 184 1.78 23.90 -8.66
CA ASN A 184 1.72 23.55 -7.24
C ASN A 184 1.43 22.07 -6.99
N SER A 185 1.54 21.26 -8.03
CA SER A 185 1.39 19.80 -7.88
C SER A 185 2.75 19.11 -7.84
N ARG A 186 2.86 18.06 -7.01
CA ARG A 186 4.12 17.33 -6.75
C ARG A 186 3.91 15.84 -6.73
N VAL A 187 4.91 15.11 -7.22
CA VAL A 187 5.04 13.66 -6.98
C VAL A 187 5.89 13.45 -5.74
N VAL A 188 5.28 12.91 -4.69
CA VAL A 188 5.95 12.69 -3.40
C VAL A 188 6.49 11.26 -3.28
N PRO A 189 7.56 11.01 -2.51
CA PRO A 189 8.09 9.67 -2.33
C PRO A 189 7.06 8.73 -1.69
N TYR A 190 6.99 7.50 -2.20
CA TYR A 190 6.25 6.41 -1.56
C TYR A 190 7.05 5.90 -0.36
N VAL A 191 6.39 5.75 0.77
CA VAL A 191 7.03 5.34 2.03
C VAL A 191 6.38 4.10 2.62
N TRP A 192 7.17 3.30 3.31
CA TRP A 192 6.73 2.11 4.01
C TRP A 192 7.57 1.90 5.28
N ASP A 193 6.96 1.27 6.28
CA ASP A 193 7.61 0.89 7.52
C ASP A 193 7.09 -0.47 8.01
N SER A 194 7.96 -1.25 8.64
CA SER A 194 7.60 -2.59 9.16
C SER A 194 6.79 -2.56 10.46
N CYS A 195 6.48 -1.40 11.01
CA CYS A 195 5.82 -1.26 12.32
C CYS A 195 4.53 -2.07 12.46
N PHE A 196 3.77 -2.20 11.37
CA PHE A 196 2.53 -3.01 11.36
C PHE A 196 2.79 -4.51 11.45
N MET A 197 3.94 -4.97 10.96
CA MET A 197 4.33 -6.38 11.04
C MET A 197 4.91 -6.70 12.41
N THR A 198 5.84 -5.86 12.88
CA THR A 198 6.56 -6.05 14.16
C THR A 198 5.65 -5.91 15.38
N GLN A 199 4.56 -5.15 15.26
CA GLN A 199 3.57 -4.99 16.32
C GLN A 199 2.87 -6.30 16.72
N TYR A 200 2.67 -7.23 15.77
CA TYR A 200 1.93 -8.47 16.00
C TYR A 200 2.81 -9.67 16.34
N GLY A 201 4.09 -9.46 16.56
CA GLY A 201 5.05 -10.46 16.99
C GLY A 201 6.40 -10.34 16.31
N ASN A 202 7.29 -11.24 16.69
CA ASN A 202 8.59 -11.34 16.04
C ASN A 202 8.46 -11.84 14.60
N LYS A 203 9.39 -11.46 13.74
CA LYS A 203 9.41 -11.83 12.31
C LYS A 203 9.31 -13.35 12.11
N GLU A 204 9.99 -14.12 12.95
CA GLU A 204 10.02 -15.58 12.89
C GLU A 204 8.62 -16.24 13.01
N GLN A 205 7.65 -15.53 13.63
CA GLN A 205 6.29 -16.06 13.81
C GLN A 205 5.45 -16.04 12.53
N PHE A 206 5.82 -15.21 11.56
CA PHE A 206 5.08 -15.05 10.31
C PHE A 206 5.97 -15.11 9.05
N GLU A 207 7.26 -15.34 9.21
CA GLU A 207 8.19 -15.54 8.10
C GLU A 207 7.88 -16.84 7.34
N TRP A 208 8.12 -16.82 6.04
CA TRP A 208 7.94 -17.98 5.17
C TRP A 208 8.81 -19.17 5.62
N ILE A 209 8.23 -20.37 5.52
CA ILE A 209 8.90 -21.64 5.80
C ILE A 209 8.89 -22.49 4.53
N PRO A 210 10.02 -23.13 4.15
CA PRO A 210 10.07 -24.02 3.00
C PRO A 210 9.03 -25.14 3.10
N PRO A 211 8.29 -25.41 2.01
CA PRO A 211 7.39 -26.57 1.95
C PRO A 211 8.20 -27.86 1.85
N THR A 212 7.65 -28.96 2.37
CA THR A 212 8.25 -30.31 2.20
C THR A 212 8.05 -30.86 0.79
N ASP A 213 7.00 -30.44 0.12
CA ASP A 213 6.65 -30.84 -1.25
C ASP A 213 5.98 -29.68 -1.98
N TRP A 214 6.62 -29.15 -3.03
CA TRP A 214 6.11 -28.07 -3.83
C TRP A 214 4.73 -28.35 -4.45
N ARG A 215 4.40 -29.63 -4.68
CA ARG A 215 3.12 -30.04 -5.27
C ARG A 215 1.93 -29.74 -4.34
N THR A 216 2.17 -29.51 -3.07
CA THR A 216 1.14 -29.21 -2.08
C THR A 216 1.10 -27.72 -1.66
N VAL A 217 1.94 -26.88 -2.26
CA VAL A 217 2.00 -25.45 -1.96
C VAL A 217 0.69 -24.79 -2.36
N ASP A 218 0.04 -24.12 -1.43
CA ASP A 218 -1.15 -23.32 -1.69
C ASP A 218 -0.77 -21.99 -2.36
N VAL A 219 -1.65 -21.52 -3.23
CA VAL A 219 -1.57 -20.16 -3.81
C VAL A 219 -2.60 -19.27 -3.12
N VAL A 220 -2.13 -18.18 -2.52
CA VAL A 220 -2.98 -17.20 -1.83
C VAL A 220 -3.11 -15.94 -2.68
N ILE A 221 -4.33 -15.65 -3.13
CA ILE A 221 -4.66 -14.44 -3.88
C ILE A 221 -5.22 -13.39 -2.92
N VAL A 222 -4.60 -12.22 -2.90
CA VAL A 222 -4.86 -11.20 -1.87
C VAL A 222 -5.53 -9.92 -2.41
N ASP A 223 -6.02 -9.97 -3.66
CA ASP A 223 -6.71 -8.85 -4.28
C ASP A 223 -8.09 -8.64 -3.63
N PRO A 224 -8.44 -7.41 -3.21
CA PRO A 224 -9.59 -7.18 -2.34
C PRO A 224 -10.96 -7.24 -3.03
N ASN A 225 -11.02 -7.41 -4.35
CA ASN A 225 -12.27 -7.53 -5.14
C ASN A 225 -13.28 -6.36 -4.93
N ILE A 226 -12.77 -5.15 -4.71
CA ILE A 226 -13.59 -3.95 -4.48
C ILE A 226 -13.64 -3.01 -5.68
N SER A 227 -12.74 -3.18 -6.64
CA SER A 227 -12.66 -2.39 -7.86
C SER A 227 -12.01 -3.21 -8.97
N PHE A 228 -12.13 -2.78 -10.23
CA PHE A 228 -11.45 -3.45 -11.34
C PHE A 228 -9.92 -3.39 -11.19
N GLN A 229 -9.40 -2.36 -10.53
CA GLN A 229 -7.95 -2.20 -10.31
C GLN A 229 -7.34 -3.30 -9.45
N LYS A 230 -8.15 -3.93 -8.59
CA LYS A 230 -7.72 -4.92 -7.58
C LYS A 230 -8.71 -6.08 -7.57
N CYS A 231 -8.73 -6.84 -8.67
CA CYS A 231 -9.66 -7.93 -8.89
C CYS A 231 -8.92 -9.26 -9.09
N THR A 232 -9.40 -10.28 -8.42
CA THR A 232 -8.86 -11.66 -8.44
C THR A 232 -8.95 -12.34 -9.81
N PHE A 233 -9.73 -11.81 -10.75
CA PHE A 233 -10.07 -12.50 -11.99
C PHE A 233 -8.84 -12.96 -12.78
N TYR A 234 -7.87 -12.06 -13.03
CA TYR A 234 -6.64 -12.42 -13.75
C TYR A 234 -5.80 -13.45 -12.98
N SER A 235 -5.60 -13.21 -11.69
CA SER A 235 -4.84 -14.10 -10.81
C SER A 235 -5.44 -15.51 -10.78
N LEU A 236 -6.76 -15.62 -10.69
CA LEU A 236 -7.46 -16.91 -10.67
C LEU A 236 -7.30 -17.68 -11.99
N LEU A 237 -7.43 -16.99 -13.13
CA LEU A 237 -7.20 -17.61 -14.45
C LEU A 237 -5.75 -18.05 -14.65
N LEU A 238 -4.78 -17.30 -14.11
CA LEU A 238 -3.38 -17.68 -14.17
C LEU A 238 -3.12 -18.98 -13.40
N VAL A 239 -3.71 -19.14 -12.22
CA VAL A 239 -3.56 -20.39 -11.44
C VAL A 239 -4.33 -21.55 -12.09
N GLU A 240 -5.50 -21.30 -12.70
CA GLU A 240 -6.21 -22.31 -13.50
C GLU A 240 -5.34 -22.84 -14.65
N ALA A 241 -4.71 -21.92 -15.40
CA ALA A 241 -3.80 -22.28 -16.50
C ALA A 241 -2.54 -23.01 -15.99
N PHE A 242 -1.98 -22.55 -14.85
CA PHE A 242 -0.87 -23.24 -14.18
C PHE A 242 -1.22 -24.68 -13.80
N SER A 243 -2.38 -24.90 -13.18
CA SER A 243 -2.80 -26.24 -12.74
C SER A 243 -2.97 -27.22 -13.91
N LYS A 244 -3.39 -26.74 -15.08
CA LYS A 244 -3.50 -27.56 -16.30
C LYS A 244 -2.13 -27.93 -16.86
N LYS A 245 -1.16 -27.02 -16.77
CA LYS A 245 0.19 -27.26 -17.25
C LYS A 245 1.02 -28.14 -16.32
N TYR A 246 0.75 -28.06 -15.01
CA TYR A 246 1.42 -28.83 -13.97
C TYR A 246 0.39 -29.70 -13.19
N PRO A 247 -0.11 -30.79 -13.79
CA PRO A 247 -1.19 -31.60 -13.21
C PRO A 247 -0.80 -32.31 -11.92
N GLU A 248 0.49 -32.45 -11.63
CA GLU A 248 1.01 -32.98 -10.37
C GLU A 248 0.84 -32.01 -9.20
N TRP A 249 0.62 -30.71 -9.45
CA TRP A 249 0.33 -29.75 -8.41
C TRP A 249 -1.09 -29.97 -7.84
N ARG A 250 -1.18 -30.11 -6.53
CA ARG A 250 -2.40 -30.43 -5.78
C ARG A 250 -2.75 -29.40 -4.71
N GLY A 251 -2.00 -28.30 -4.63
CA GLY A 251 -2.26 -27.21 -3.70
C GLY A 251 -3.63 -26.57 -3.95
N LYS A 252 -4.11 -25.80 -3.00
CA LYS A 252 -5.38 -25.06 -3.07
C LYS A 252 -5.13 -23.62 -3.49
N VAL A 253 -6.19 -22.97 -3.97
CA VAL A 253 -6.25 -21.54 -4.23
C VAL A 253 -7.09 -20.90 -3.14
N GLN A 254 -6.48 -20.06 -2.33
CA GLN A 254 -7.16 -19.33 -1.27
C GLN A 254 -7.37 -17.89 -1.74
N ILE A 255 -8.61 -17.44 -1.87
CA ILE A 255 -8.95 -16.09 -2.29
C ILE A 255 -9.39 -15.29 -1.06
N ILE A 256 -8.56 -14.37 -0.62
CA ILE A 256 -8.89 -13.46 0.48
C ILE A 256 -9.81 -12.34 -0.06
N ASN A 257 -10.86 -11.98 0.67
CA ASN A 257 -12.03 -11.22 0.17
C ASN A 257 -12.78 -11.93 -0.98
N GLY A 258 -12.65 -13.24 -1.08
CA GLY A 258 -13.33 -14.03 -2.08
C GLY A 258 -14.84 -14.13 -1.86
N ASP A 259 -15.34 -13.86 -0.65
CA ASP A 259 -16.76 -13.73 -0.33
C ASP A 259 -17.45 -12.69 -1.22
N ARG A 260 -16.75 -11.62 -1.61
CA ARG A 260 -17.26 -10.61 -2.54
C ARG A 260 -17.58 -11.16 -3.93
N LEU A 261 -16.90 -12.19 -4.39
CA LEU A 261 -17.22 -12.84 -5.66
C LEU A 261 -18.59 -13.53 -5.63
N LYS A 262 -19.07 -13.93 -4.44
CA LYS A 262 -20.42 -14.48 -4.27
C LYS A 262 -21.52 -13.44 -4.45
N LEU A 263 -21.21 -12.15 -4.28
CA LEU A 263 -22.16 -11.05 -4.48
C LEU A 263 -22.40 -10.76 -5.98
N SER A 264 -21.49 -11.18 -6.85
CA SER A 264 -21.64 -11.07 -8.29
C SER A 264 -22.26 -12.36 -8.83
N SER A 265 -23.49 -12.28 -9.33
CA SER A 265 -24.16 -13.43 -9.95
C SER A 265 -23.37 -14.01 -11.13
N ASN A 266 -22.71 -13.15 -11.93
CA ASN A 266 -21.85 -13.60 -13.03
C ASN A 266 -20.61 -14.35 -12.53
N ALA A 267 -19.95 -13.86 -11.47
CA ALA A 267 -18.80 -14.55 -10.91
C ALA A 267 -19.21 -15.88 -10.27
N HIS A 268 -20.28 -15.88 -9.47
CA HIS A 268 -20.71 -17.06 -8.70
C HIS A 268 -21.33 -18.15 -9.58
N ASN A 269 -22.22 -17.76 -10.52
CA ASN A 269 -23.01 -18.74 -11.29
C ASN A 269 -22.35 -19.13 -12.63
N ASN A 270 -21.44 -18.32 -13.16
CA ASN A 270 -20.84 -18.56 -14.47
C ASN A 270 -19.33 -18.77 -14.40
N LEU A 271 -18.57 -17.80 -13.87
CA LEU A 271 -17.12 -17.86 -13.90
C LEU A 271 -16.59 -19.02 -13.02
N LEU A 272 -16.90 -19.01 -11.73
CA LEU A 272 -16.36 -20.00 -10.79
C LEU A 272 -16.69 -21.44 -11.21
N PRO A 273 -17.95 -21.78 -11.58
CA PRO A 273 -18.28 -23.13 -12.02
C PRO A 273 -17.63 -23.54 -13.34
N SER A 274 -17.16 -22.59 -14.17
CA SER A 274 -16.44 -22.90 -15.40
C SER A 274 -15.01 -23.37 -15.16
N LEU A 275 -14.44 -23.06 -13.99
CA LEU A 275 -13.06 -23.42 -13.64
C LEU A 275 -12.95 -24.84 -13.08
N GLU A 276 -11.96 -25.58 -13.54
CA GLU A 276 -11.69 -26.93 -13.07
C GLU A 276 -11.24 -26.97 -11.60
N LEU A 277 -10.40 -26.00 -11.21
CA LEU A 277 -9.99 -25.82 -9.81
C LEU A 277 -11.17 -25.62 -8.87
N TYR A 278 -12.18 -24.86 -9.28
CA TYR A 278 -13.38 -24.64 -8.47
C TYR A 278 -14.24 -25.92 -8.40
N ARG A 279 -14.49 -26.58 -9.54
CA ARG A 279 -15.24 -27.83 -9.59
C ARG A 279 -14.60 -28.97 -8.79
N SER A 280 -13.27 -29.01 -8.75
CA SER A 280 -12.53 -29.98 -7.95
C SER A 280 -12.44 -29.63 -6.45
N GLY A 281 -13.10 -28.55 -5.99
CA GLY A 281 -13.10 -28.14 -4.58
C GLY A 281 -11.77 -27.54 -4.10
N ARG A 282 -10.90 -27.12 -5.02
CA ARG A 282 -9.58 -26.57 -4.70
C ARG A 282 -9.57 -25.05 -4.53
N VAL A 283 -10.65 -24.34 -4.87
CA VAL A 283 -10.80 -22.89 -4.67
C VAL A 283 -11.55 -22.64 -3.38
N MET A 284 -10.91 -21.91 -2.47
CA MET A 284 -11.46 -21.53 -1.17
C MET A 284 -11.70 -20.02 -1.13
N LEU A 285 -12.92 -19.59 -0.82
CA LEU A 285 -13.29 -18.18 -0.74
C LEU A 285 -13.38 -17.78 0.74
N TYR A 286 -12.49 -16.88 1.15
CA TYR A 286 -12.44 -16.38 2.52
C TYR A 286 -12.92 -14.93 2.59
N GLU A 287 -13.42 -14.54 3.76
CA GLU A 287 -13.63 -13.16 4.12
C GLU A 287 -12.30 -12.41 4.25
N ARG A 288 -12.38 -11.10 4.42
CA ARG A 288 -11.20 -10.28 4.64
C ARG A 288 -10.50 -10.65 5.95
N LYS A 289 -9.18 -10.84 5.88
CA LYS A 289 -8.32 -11.12 7.03
C LYS A 289 -7.19 -10.10 7.11
N LYS A 290 -6.69 -9.87 8.32
CA LYS A 290 -5.48 -9.07 8.54
C LYS A 290 -4.26 -9.83 8.02
N ILE A 291 -3.27 -9.11 7.47
CA ILE A 291 -2.11 -9.75 6.83
C ILE A 291 -1.37 -10.71 7.76
N HIS A 292 -1.11 -10.33 9.00
CA HIS A 292 -0.41 -11.19 9.95
C HIS A 292 -1.14 -12.51 10.24
N THR A 293 -2.47 -12.51 10.20
CA THR A 293 -3.28 -13.73 10.32
C THR A 293 -3.11 -14.61 9.09
N ILE A 294 -3.17 -14.00 7.89
CA ILE A 294 -2.98 -14.72 6.63
C ILE A 294 -1.61 -15.39 6.60
N LEU A 295 -0.56 -14.69 7.00
CA LEU A 295 0.81 -15.22 7.00
C LEU A 295 0.98 -16.36 8.00
N LYS A 296 0.44 -16.23 9.22
CA LYS A 296 0.50 -17.30 10.24
C LYS A 296 -0.22 -18.58 9.81
N GLU A 297 -1.33 -18.44 9.09
CA GLU A 297 -2.11 -19.58 8.58
C GLU A 297 -1.49 -20.22 7.33
N ASN A 298 -0.62 -19.50 6.60
CA ASN A 298 -0.13 -19.90 5.27
C ASN A 298 1.39 -19.85 5.17
N ARG A 299 2.09 -20.40 6.16
CA ARG A 299 3.55 -20.25 6.32
C ARG A 299 4.40 -20.73 5.12
N SER A 300 3.90 -21.65 4.30
CA SER A 300 4.61 -22.20 3.13
C SER A 300 3.91 -21.88 1.80
N ALA A 301 2.99 -20.92 1.78
CA ALA A 301 2.24 -20.58 0.58
C ALA A 301 3.04 -19.69 -0.38
N CYS A 302 2.61 -19.68 -1.65
CA CYS A 302 2.96 -18.72 -2.65
C CYS A 302 1.84 -17.67 -2.77
N PHE A 303 2.19 -16.40 -2.81
CA PHE A 303 1.22 -15.30 -2.94
C PHE A 303 1.15 -14.79 -4.37
N LEU A 304 -0.03 -14.33 -4.76
CA LEU A 304 -0.28 -13.78 -6.09
C LEU A 304 -1.18 -12.56 -5.98
N THR A 305 -0.80 -11.48 -6.66
CA THR A 305 -1.61 -10.26 -6.79
C THR A 305 -1.57 -9.74 -8.22
N HIS A 306 -2.68 -9.17 -8.66
CA HIS A 306 -2.80 -8.49 -9.95
C HIS A 306 -3.42 -7.11 -9.75
N GLN A 307 -2.69 -6.09 -10.18
CA GLN A 307 -3.11 -4.69 -10.00
C GLN A 307 -3.16 -3.99 -11.37
N TRP A 308 -4.27 -3.32 -11.66
CA TRP A 308 -4.42 -2.48 -12.83
C TRP A 308 -4.16 -1.02 -12.47
N ASN A 309 -3.19 -0.39 -13.15
CA ASN A 309 -2.85 1.01 -12.88
C ASN A 309 -2.68 1.33 -11.39
N ASN A 310 -2.09 0.41 -10.63
CA ASN A 310 -1.89 0.53 -9.18
C ASN A 310 -0.60 -0.21 -8.77
N ASP A 311 0.54 0.25 -9.30
CA ASP A 311 1.82 -0.45 -9.21
C ASP A 311 2.29 -0.73 -7.78
N TYR A 312 2.04 0.18 -6.83
CA TYR A 312 2.56 0.04 -5.48
C TYR A 312 1.48 -0.40 -4.50
N ASN A 313 1.81 -1.43 -3.73
CA ASN A 313 0.90 -1.99 -2.75
C ASN A 313 1.66 -2.35 -1.47
N TYR A 314 1.19 -1.92 -0.32
CA TYR A 314 1.79 -2.24 0.98
C TYR A 314 1.90 -3.75 1.21
N MET A 315 0.90 -4.51 0.80
CA MET A 315 0.91 -5.96 0.95
C MET A 315 2.10 -6.62 0.24
N THR A 316 2.50 -6.12 -0.93
CA THR A 316 3.71 -6.62 -1.61
C THR A 316 4.96 -6.42 -0.75
N LEU A 317 5.10 -5.25 -0.12
CA LEU A 317 6.23 -4.96 0.78
C LEU A 317 6.17 -5.79 2.07
N GLU A 318 4.98 -6.01 2.63
CA GLU A 318 4.77 -6.87 3.80
C GLU A 318 5.17 -8.34 3.51
N LEU A 319 4.79 -8.86 2.33
CA LEU A 319 5.15 -10.20 1.88
C LEU A 319 6.65 -10.33 1.61
N LEU A 320 7.27 -9.35 0.96
CA LEU A 320 8.72 -9.29 0.76
C LEU A 320 9.48 -9.22 2.08
N TYR A 321 9.00 -8.42 3.04
CA TYR A 321 9.58 -8.32 4.38
C TYR A 321 9.56 -9.67 5.12
N ALA A 322 8.49 -10.43 4.94
CA ALA A 322 8.32 -11.75 5.54
C ALA A 322 8.86 -12.90 4.66
N ASN A 323 9.60 -12.59 3.59
CA ASN A 323 10.26 -13.52 2.67
C ASN A 323 9.33 -14.49 1.92
N TYR A 324 8.06 -14.15 1.74
CA TYR A 324 7.13 -14.97 0.95
C TYR A 324 7.37 -14.81 -0.55
N PRO A 325 7.29 -15.91 -1.33
CA PRO A 325 7.24 -15.81 -2.78
C PRO A 325 5.97 -15.07 -3.17
N ILE A 326 6.12 -13.85 -3.72
CA ILE A 326 5.03 -13.01 -4.22
C ILE A 326 5.16 -12.80 -5.72
N LEU A 327 4.14 -13.26 -6.47
CA LEU A 327 3.97 -12.88 -7.87
C LEU A 327 3.18 -11.59 -7.97
N HIS A 328 3.65 -10.67 -8.79
CA HIS A 328 3.00 -9.39 -9.01
C HIS A 328 3.31 -8.84 -10.41
N ASN A 329 2.46 -7.94 -10.89
CA ASN A 329 2.61 -7.27 -12.18
C ASN A 329 3.03 -5.79 -12.06
N SER A 330 3.59 -5.38 -10.91
CA SER A 330 4.05 -4.01 -10.69
C SER A 330 5.30 -3.71 -11.54
N GLU A 331 5.18 -2.84 -12.53
CA GLU A 331 6.31 -2.42 -13.38
C GLU A 331 7.34 -1.61 -12.58
N GLY A 332 6.90 -0.78 -11.64
CA GLY A 332 7.79 -0.01 -10.77
C GLY A 332 8.66 -0.87 -9.84
N TRP A 333 8.29 -2.13 -9.65
CA TRP A 333 9.01 -3.11 -8.82
C TRP A 333 9.39 -4.38 -9.59
N SER A 334 9.47 -4.32 -10.92
CA SER A 334 9.74 -5.48 -11.79
C SER A 334 11.03 -6.23 -11.49
N GLN A 335 12.00 -5.61 -10.81
CA GLN A 335 13.26 -6.23 -10.39
C GLN A 335 13.18 -6.97 -9.05
N TYR A 336 12.02 -6.95 -8.38
CA TYR A 336 11.84 -7.49 -7.04
C TYR A 336 10.70 -8.51 -7.01
N GLY A 337 10.75 -9.44 -6.09
CA GLY A 337 9.75 -10.52 -6.05
C GLY A 337 9.77 -11.38 -7.31
N TYR A 338 8.64 -11.91 -7.70
CA TYR A 338 8.43 -12.65 -8.95
C TYR A 338 7.52 -11.82 -9.86
N HIS A 339 8.14 -10.99 -10.69
CA HIS A 339 7.40 -10.14 -11.61
C HIS A 339 6.89 -10.90 -12.84
N TYR A 340 5.66 -10.63 -13.27
CA TYR A 340 5.11 -11.09 -14.52
C TYR A 340 4.44 -9.97 -15.31
N SER A 341 4.51 -10.07 -16.64
CA SER A 341 3.83 -9.13 -17.54
C SER A 341 2.45 -9.67 -17.89
N ILE A 342 1.45 -8.79 -17.88
CA ILE A 342 0.05 -9.09 -18.18
C ILE A 342 -0.18 -9.71 -19.56
N ASN A 343 0.67 -9.38 -20.55
CA ASN A 343 0.52 -9.83 -21.93
C ASN A 343 1.28 -11.11 -22.26
N ALA A 344 1.91 -11.74 -21.27
CA ALA A 344 2.80 -12.90 -21.46
C ALA A 344 2.37 -14.07 -20.56
N TRP A 345 1.19 -14.65 -20.81
CA TRP A 345 0.60 -15.72 -20.01
C TRP A 345 1.53 -16.91 -19.78
N GLU A 346 2.15 -17.42 -20.85
CA GLU A 346 3.05 -18.57 -20.77
C GLU A 346 4.24 -18.30 -19.83
N LYS A 347 4.79 -17.11 -19.91
CA LYS A 347 5.86 -16.65 -19.04
C LYS A 347 5.38 -16.44 -17.60
N ALA A 348 4.19 -15.91 -17.41
CA ALA A 348 3.57 -15.76 -16.09
C ALA A 348 3.36 -17.13 -15.40
N ILE A 349 2.92 -18.15 -16.16
CA ILE A 349 2.79 -19.54 -15.67
C ILE A 349 4.17 -20.09 -15.27
N GLN A 350 5.22 -19.87 -16.08
CA GLN A 350 6.59 -20.31 -15.76
C GLN A 350 7.12 -19.59 -14.51
N THR A 351 6.83 -18.29 -14.37
CA THR A 351 7.20 -17.50 -13.18
C THR A 351 6.53 -18.06 -11.93
N LEU A 352 5.24 -18.42 -12.01
CA LEU A 352 4.52 -19.06 -10.90
C LEU A 352 5.12 -20.42 -10.55
N ALA A 353 5.46 -21.23 -11.56
CA ALA A 353 6.15 -22.50 -11.34
C ALA A 353 7.50 -22.31 -10.63
N ASN A 354 8.31 -21.35 -11.07
CA ASN A 354 9.59 -21.04 -10.44
C ASN A 354 9.41 -20.57 -8.98
N ALA A 355 8.42 -19.72 -8.71
CA ALA A 355 8.13 -19.27 -7.36
C ALA A 355 7.70 -20.42 -6.42
N ILE A 356 6.94 -21.38 -6.93
CA ILE A 356 6.46 -22.52 -6.13
C ILE A 356 7.56 -23.57 -5.94
N GLN A 357 8.34 -23.86 -6.99
CA GLN A 357 9.29 -24.98 -7.00
C GLN A 357 10.66 -24.60 -6.44
N ASN A 358 11.15 -23.38 -6.73
CA ASN A 358 12.57 -23.00 -6.57
C ASN A 358 12.77 -21.84 -5.58
N HIS A 359 11.74 -21.36 -4.87
CA HIS A 359 11.89 -20.21 -4.00
C HIS A 359 12.93 -20.43 -2.89
N GLN A 360 12.98 -21.64 -2.33
CA GLN A 360 13.97 -21.96 -1.30
C GLN A 360 15.41 -21.84 -1.81
N GLU A 361 15.68 -22.32 -3.03
CA GLU A 361 17.00 -22.22 -3.64
C GLU A 361 17.40 -20.78 -3.93
N ASN A 362 16.41 -19.94 -4.26
CA ASN A 362 16.59 -18.53 -4.58
C ASN A 362 16.58 -17.62 -3.34
N MET A 363 16.35 -18.15 -2.14
CA MET A 363 16.06 -17.39 -0.92
C MET A 363 17.09 -16.30 -0.61
N HIS A 364 18.38 -16.61 -0.71
CA HIS A 364 19.44 -15.65 -0.38
C HIS A 364 19.39 -14.41 -1.29
N ILE A 365 19.23 -14.61 -2.60
CA ILE A 365 19.11 -13.50 -3.58
C ILE A 365 17.80 -12.76 -3.37
N TYR A 366 16.71 -13.49 -3.15
CA TYR A 366 15.38 -12.92 -2.88
C TYR A 366 15.37 -12.01 -1.66
N GLN A 367 15.95 -12.44 -0.54
CA GLN A 367 16.08 -11.65 0.69
C GLN A 367 16.91 -10.38 0.47
N THR A 368 18.03 -10.49 -0.25
CA THR A 368 18.88 -9.33 -0.55
C THR A 368 18.13 -8.29 -1.36
N HIS A 369 17.40 -8.70 -2.40
CA HIS A 369 16.60 -7.80 -3.24
C HIS A 369 15.43 -7.21 -2.45
N SER A 370 14.73 -8.04 -1.67
CA SER A 370 13.63 -7.57 -0.81
C SER A 370 14.08 -6.50 0.17
N ALA A 371 15.22 -6.72 0.84
CA ALA A 371 15.79 -5.76 1.77
C ALA A 371 16.14 -4.42 1.10
N ARG A 372 16.69 -4.45 -0.13
CA ARG A 372 16.97 -3.24 -0.91
C ARG A 372 15.69 -2.45 -1.24
N LEU A 373 14.63 -3.13 -1.69
CA LEU A 373 13.36 -2.46 -1.98
C LEU A 373 12.75 -1.85 -0.72
N ILE A 374 12.74 -2.59 0.39
CA ILE A 374 12.22 -2.13 1.67
C ILE A 374 12.99 -0.90 2.14
N TRP A 375 14.33 -0.94 2.08
CA TRP A 375 15.17 0.19 2.44
C TRP A 375 14.90 1.41 1.56
N LYS A 376 14.75 1.24 0.25
CA LYS A 376 14.43 2.32 -0.71
C LYS A 376 13.15 3.07 -0.35
N HIS A 377 12.20 2.42 0.33
CA HIS A 377 10.93 3.01 0.75
C HIS A 377 10.88 3.31 2.25
N SER A 378 11.95 3.06 2.99
CA SER A 378 12.00 3.27 4.43
C SER A 378 11.88 4.75 4.81
N VAL A 379 11.17 5.03 5.89
CA VAL A 379 11.10 6.36 6.52
C VAL A 379 12.48 6.88 6.97
N HIS A 380 13.46 6.00 7.11
CA HIS A 380 14.84 6.33 7.47
C HIS A 380 15.78 6.46 6.27
N HIS A 381 15.30 6.22 5.04
CA HIS A 381 16.13 6.38 3.86
C HIS A 381 16.47 7.86 3.62
N PRO A 382 17.77 8.24 3.46
CA PRO A 382 18.18 9.64 3.35
C PRO A 382 17.47 10.43 2.24
N ASP A 383 17.29 9.83 1.06
CA ASP A 383 16.59 10.49 -0.04
C ASP A 383 15.10 10.69 0.22
N ILE A 384 14.45 9.75 0.89
CA ILE A 384 13.05 9.89 1.34
C ILE A 384 12.96 11.09 2.28
N GLN A 385 13.82 11.14 3.29
CA GLN A 385 13.85 12.23 4.27
C GLN A 385 14.15 13.58 3.63
N ARG A 386 15.16 13.65 2.76
CA ARG A 386 15.53 14.87 2.04
C ARG A 386 14.35 15.40 1.20
N ARG A 387 13.75 14.56 0.36
CA ARG A 387 12.65 14.95 -0.52
C ARG A 387 11.41 15.37 0.25
N TRP A 388 11.09 14.74 1.37
CA TRP A 388 9.98 15.16 2.21
C TRP A 388 10.27 16.47 2.96
N LYS A 389 11.53 16.74 3.36
CA LYS A 389 11.93 18.04 3.90
C LYS A 389 11.79 19.16 2.87
N GLU A 390 12.12 18.90 1.61
CA GLU A 390 11.98 19.85 0.51
C GLU A 390 10.51 20.21 0.20
N LEU A 391 9.58 19.32 0.52
CA LEU A 391 8.14 19.55 0.34
C LEU A 391 7.52 20.38 1.48
N LEU A 392 8.10 20.32 2.65
CA LEU A 392 7.60 20.98 3.86
C LEU A 392 8.22 22.36 4.03
#